data_e8cbb2c5c0591e71c376ed6a05101c39
#
_entry.id   e8cbb2c5c0591e71c376ed6a05101c39
#
_cell.length_a   1.000
_cell.length_b   1.000
_cell.length_c   1.000
_cell.angle_alpha   90.00
_cell.angle_beta   90.00
_cell.angle_gamma   90.00
#
_symmetry.space_group_name_H-M   'P 1'
#
loop_
_entity.id
_entity.type
_entity.pdbx_description
1 polymer ?
#
loop_
_entity_poly.entity_id
_entity_poly.type
_entity_poly.pdbx_seq_one_letter_code
_entity_poly.pdbx_strand_id
1 'polypeptide(L)'
;IGTMETNFIDNEFSGVGKYNSPIEFLTATKNSGVNLVSVAHNHELDYGIDGLNTTVQKIQDAGLSVTGLKNNTENENKEFTGLIKDVNGIKIAFLGYTYGLSNEQELSDEEKSMANIYTEELAKKDIEYAKENSNFIIVMMHWGNVNESTVSDEQNSIANFLIQNGVDIILGSHPSVVEPMKIVQNEEGKNILVAYSLGNYISSLK
;
A
#
# COMPACT_ATOMS: atom_id res chain seq x y z
N ILE A 1 8.54 5.27 -4.96
CA ILE A 1 7.38 4.81 -4.16
C ILE A 1 7.68 3.43 -3.58
N GLY A 2 7.05 3.04 -2.47
CA GLY A 2 7.23 1.73 -1.82
C GLY A 2 6.17 1.46 -0.75
N THR A 3 6.10 0.22 -0.24
CA THR A 3 5.31 -0.12 0.93
C THR A 3 6.18 0.00 2.18
N MET A 4 5.67 0.66 3.23
CA MET A 4 6.35 0.86 4.50
C MET A 4 5.78 -0.13 5.53
N GLU A 5 6.25 -1.37 5.48
CA GLU A 5 5.76 -2.45 6.35
C GLU A 5 6.40 -2.38 7.75
N THR A 6 6.14 -1.28 8.47
CA THR A 6 6.56 -1.10 9.86
C THR A 6 5.81 0.09 10.46
N ASN A 7 5.76 0.14 11.81
CA ASN A 7 5.24 1.27 12.55
C ASN A 7 6.40 2.15 13.10
N PHE A 8 6.07 3.37 13.52
CA PHE A 8 6.99 4.35 14.12
C PHE A 8 6.36 4.92 15.39
N ILE A 9 6.41 4.16 16.46
CA ILE A 9 5.89 4.59 17.77
C ILE A 9 7.00 4.78 18.79
N ASP A 10 6.71 5.48 19.90
CA ASP A 10 7.70 5.78 20.93
C ASP A 10 7.82 4.63 21.95
N ASN A 11 8.02 3.40 21.43
CA ASN A 11 8.23 2.17 22.20
C ASN A 11 9.56 1.52 21.78
N GLU A 12 9.92 0.40 22.44
CA GLU A 12 11.07 -0.39 22.03
C GLU A 12 10.97 -0.83 20.57
N PHE A 13 12.09 -0.79 19.87
CA PHE A 13 12.14 -1.27 18.50
C PHE A 13 11.92 -2.77 18.45
N SER A 14 11.16 -3.24 17.49
CA SER A 14 10.79 -4.65 17.35
C SER A 14 10.75 -5.07 15.89
N GLY A 15 11.03 -6.34 15.65
CA GLY A 15 10.97 -6.99 14.35
C GLY A 15 9.82 -7.97 14.27
N VAL A 16 10.14 -9.27 14.10
CA VAL A 16 9.14 -10.33 13.91
C VAL A 16 8.04 -10.31 14.96
N GLY A 17 6.80 -10.30 14.50
CA GLY A 17 5.58 -10.33 15.31
C GLY A 17 4.89 -8.96 15.40
N LYS A 18 5.59 -7.92 15.83
CA LYS A 18 5.10 -6.53 15.81
C LYS A 18 6.23 -5.63 15.35
N TYR A 19 6.02 -4.92 14.24
CA TYR A 19 7.07 -4.12 13.61
C TYR A 19 7.06 -2.68 14.13
N ASN A 20 8.19 -2.25 14.74
CA ASN A 20 8.41 -0.87 15.16
C ASN A 20 9.86 -0.46 14.86
N SER A 21 10.05 0.48 13.95
CA SER A 21 11.36 0.92 13.45
C SER A 21 11.77 2.27 14.03
N PRO A 22 13.11 2.55 14.10
CA PRO A 22 13.60 3.85 14.50
C PRO A 22 13.25 4.93 13.46
N ILE A 23 13.04 6.16 13.93
CA ILE A 23 12.64 7.31 13.08
C ILE A 23 13.69 7.63 12.01
N GLU A 24 14.96 7.31 12.24
CA GLU A 24 16.07 7.48 11.30
C GLU A 24 15.84 6.68 10.01
N PHE A 25 15.04 5.62 10.06
CA PHE A 25 14.66 4.84 8.88
C PHE A 25 13.84 5.69 7.89
N LEU A 26 12.95 6.56 8.39
CA LEU A 26 12.19 7.49 7.53
C LEU A 26 13.13 8.50 6.84
N THR A 27 14.09 9.04 7.60
CA THR A 27 15.09 9.97 7.05
C THR A 27 15.92 9.28 5.95
N ALA A 28 16.37 8.05 6.18
CA ALA A 28 17.11 7.26 5.21
C ALA A 28 16.27 6.96 3.96
N THR A 29 15.00 6.58 4.16
CA THR A 29 14.05 6.34 3.08
C THR A 29 13.84 7.58 2.22
N LYS A 30 13.62 8.75 2.84
CA LYS A 30 13.47 10.01 2.12
C LYS A 30 14.75 10.36 1.34
N ASN A 31 15.91 10.22 1.96
CA ASN A 31 17.21 10.53 1.34
C ASN A 31 17.56 9.57 0.20
N SER A 32 17.00 8.36 0.17
CA SER A 32 17.15 7.43 -0.96
C SER A 32 16.35 7.82 -2.20
N GLY A 33 15.52 8.88 -2.11
CA GLY A 33 14.70 9.38 -3.22
C GLY A 33 13.25 8.87 -3.20
N VAL A 34 12.84 8.10 -2.19
CA VAL A 34 11.42 7.74 -2.00
C VAL A 34 10.65 8.98 -1.56
N ASN A 35 9.49 9.23 -2.16
CA ASN A 35 8.66 10.40 -1.87
C ASN A 35 7.25 10.04 -1.37
N LEU A 36 6.80 8.82 -1.63
CA LEU A 36 5.49 8.33 -1.26
C LEU A 36 5.56 6.87 -0.81
N VAL A 37 4.84 6.55 0.25
CA VAL A 37 4.74 5.19 0.77
C VAL A 37 3.28 4.78 0.96
N SER A 38 3.00 3.49 0.72
CA SER A 38 1.76 2.86 1.19
C SER A 38 1.96 2.38 2.62
N VAL A 39 0.97 2.66 3.47
CA VAL A 39 0.89 2.12 4.84
C VAL A 39 -0.10 0.98 4.94
N ALA A 40 -0.79 0.63 3.86
CA ALA A 40 -1.66 -0.54 3.81
C ALA A 40 -0.81 -1.81 3.77
N HIS A 41 -0.67 -2.47 4.91
CA HIS A 41 0.02 -3.74 5.11
C HIS A 41 -0.57 -4.50 6.29
N ASN A 42 -0.30 -5.79 6.40
CA ASN A 42 -0.91 -6.64 7.43
C ASN A 42 -0.50 -6.31 8.88
N HIS A 43 0.55 -5.50 9.07
CA HIS A 43 1.03 -5.02 10.38
C HIS A 43 0.68 -3.57 10.69
N GLU A 44 -0.20 -2.93 9.91
CA GLU A 44 -0.52 -1.50 10.07
C GLU A 44 -1.20 -1.18 11.41
N LEU A 45 -1.91 -2.16 12.00
CA LEU A 45 -2.60 -2.05 13.29
C LEU A 45 -1.95 -2.86 14.42
N ASP A 46 -0.67 -3.20 14.32
CA ASP A 46 0.07 -3.90 15.38
C ASP A 46 0.03 -3.15 16.75
N TYR A 47 -0.14 -1.85 16.69
CA TYR A 47 -0.23 -0.94 17.85
C TYR A 47 -1.56 -0.16 17.89
N GLY A 48 -2.61 -0.74 17.30
CA GLY A 48 -3.94 -0.15 17.25
C GLY A 48 -4.03 1.15 16.43
N ILE A 49 -5.16 1.84 16.56
CA ILE A 49 -5.46 3.08 15.81
C ILE A 49 -4.45 4.19 16.16
N ASP A 50 -4.11 4.34 17.44
CA ASP A 50 -3.17 5.39 17.89
C ASP A 50 -1.77 5.14 17.32
N GLY A 51 -1.34 3.88 17.23
CA GLY A 51 -0.09 3.49 16.61
C GLY A 51 -0.06 3.82 15.12
N LEU A 52 -1.13 3.52 14.39
CA LEU A 52 -1.28 3.87 12.98
C LEU A 52 -1.23 5.39 12.79
N ASN A 53 -2.02 6.15 13.55
CA ASN A 53 -2.05 7.60 13.46
C ASN A 53 -0.68 8.23 13.76
N THR A 54 0.01 7.76 14.79
CA THR A 54 1.37 8.20 15.14
C THR A 54 2.35 7.89 14.01
N THR A 55 2.27 6.71 13.43
CA THR A 55 3.10 6.26 12.31
C THR A 55 2.89 7.17 11.09
N VAL A 56 1.64 7.41 10.70
CA VAL A 56 1.30 8.28 9.58
C VAL A 56 1.83 9.69 9.79
N GLN A 57 1.63 10.26 10.99
CA GLN A 57 2.13 11.60 11.31
C GLN A 57 3.66 11.69 11.18
N LYS A 58 4.40 10.71 11.73
CA LYS A 58 5.87 10.68 11.64
C LYS A 58 6.37 10.53 10.19
N ILE A 59 5.67 9.75 9.36
CA ILE A 59 5.97 9.62 7.93
C ILE A 59 5.79 10.97 7.23
N GLN A 60 4.70 11.68 7.50
CA GLN A 60 4.41 12.99 6.92
C GLN A 60 5.40 14.06 7.41
N ASP A 61 5.76 14.06 8.70
CA ASP A 61 6.75 14.97 9.29
C ASP A 61 8.15 14.77 8.66
N ALA A 62 8.48 13.54 8.24
CA ALA A 62 9.69 13.25 7.48
C ALA A 62 9.62 13.72 6.01
N GLY A 63 8.50 14.29 5.57
CA GLY A 63 8.29 14.80 4.23
C GLY A 63 7.97 13.74 3.19
N LEU A 64 7.46 12.57 3.62
CA LEU A 64 6.92 11.53 2.75
C LEU A 64 5.40 11.67 2.64
N SER A 65 4.85 11.44 1.46
CA SER A 65 3.40 11.32 1.27
C SER A 65 2.92 9.91 1.60
N VAL A 66 1.66 9.78 2.03
CA VAL A 66 1.07 8.51 2.46
C VAL A 66 -0.14 8.16 1.61
N THR A 67 -0.26 6.90 1.20
CA THR A 67 -1.45 6.30 0.57
C THR A 67 -1.86 5.02 1.28
N GLY A 68 -3.04 4.50 0.96
CA GLY A 68 -3.56 3.28 1.58
C GLY A 68 -4.07 3.52 2.99
N LEU A 69 -4.69 4.66 3.24
CA LEU A 69 -5.18 5.08 4.54
C LEU A 69 -6.63 5.55 4.43
N LYS A 70 -7.53 4.97 5.18
CA LYS A 70 -8.89 5.50 5.34
C LYS A 70 -8.84 6.84 6.06
N ASN A 71 -9.75 7.74 5.70
CA ASN A 71 -9.82 9.10 6.25
C ASN A 71 -8.52 9.91 6.09
N ASN A 72 -7.78 9.70 4.98
CA ASN A 72 -6.55 10.42 4.71
C ASN A 72 -6.78 11.93 4.79
N THR A 73 -6.03 12.60 5.68
CA THR A 73 -6.18 14.05 5.93
C THR A 73 -5.71 14.91 4.76
N GLU A 74 -4.86 14.38 3.88
CA GLU A 74 -4.40 15.05 2.66
C GLU A 74 -5.51 15.13 1.59
N ASN A 75 -6.61 14.36 1.71
CA ASN A 75 -7.69 14.33 0.74
C ASN A 75 -8.83 15.29 1.10
N GLU A 76 -9.35 15.99 0.10
CA GLU A 76 -10.63 16.72 0.23
C GLU A 76 -11.80 15.74 0.33
N ASN A 77 -11.81 14.70 -0.51
CA ASN A 77 -12.77 13.61 -0.42
C ASN A 77 -12.32 12.58 0.62
N LYS A 78 -13.00 12.56 1.78
CA LYS A 78 -12.66 11.65 2.89
C LYS A 78 -13.02 10.18 2.63
N GLU A 79 -13.83 9.91 1.63
CA GLU A 79 -14.18 8.54 1.24
C GLU A 79 -13.17 7.91 0.28
N PHE A 80 -12.29 8.72 -0.32
CA PHE A 80 -11.21 8.25 -1.19
C PHE A 80 -10.01 7.82 -0.35
N THR A 81 -9.63 6.55 -0.44
CA THR A 81 -8.55 5.98 0.39
C THR A 81 -7.16 6.11 -0.23
N GLY A 82 -7.08 6.54 -1.49
CA GLY A 82 -5.83 6.82 -2.19
C GLY A 82 -5.28 8.22 -1.95
N LEU A 83 -4.33 8.61 -2.79
CA LEU A 83 -3.75 9.94 -2.82
C LEU A 83 -3.51 10.36 -4.26
N ILE A 84 -3.90 11.58 -4.65
CA ILE A 84 -3.60 12.14 -5.98
C ILE A 84 -2.50 13.18 -5.85
N LYS A 85 -1.44 13.02 -6.63
CA LYS A 85 -0.34 13.99 -6.72
C LYS A 85 -0.11 14.43 -8.17
N ASP A 86 0.19 15.70 -8.34
CA ASP A 86 0.72 16.21 -9.61
C ASP A 86 2.23 15.95 -9.66
N VAL A 87 2.66 15.22 -10.67
CA VAL A 87 4.07 14.93 -10.93
C VAL A 87 4.42 15.47 -12.31
N ASN A 88 5.02 16.65 -12.36
CA ASN A 88 5.41 17.33 -13.59
C ASN A 88 4.25 17.54 -14.58
N GLY A 89 3.07 17.91 -14.08
CA GLY A 89 1.87 18.17 -14.87
C GLY A 89 1.03 16.92 -15.18
N ILE A 90 1.41 15.76 -14.65
CA ILE A 90 0.63 14.51 -14.74
C ILE A 90 0.04 14.22 -13.36
N LYS A 91 -1.28 14.20 -13.27
CA LYS A 91 -1.96 13.79 -12.04
C LYS A 91 -1.95 12.27 -11.94
N ILE A 92 -1.33 11.74 -10.90
CA ILE A 92 -1.24 10.30 -10.64
C ILE A 92 -2.01 10.00 -9.36
N ALA A 93 -2.94 9.04 -9.44
CA ALA A 93 -3.59 8.46 -8.28
C ALA A 93 -2.77 7.27 -7.78
N PHE A 94 -2.47 7.26 -6.49
CA PHE A 94 -1.81 6.17 -5.78
C PHE A 94 -2.82 5.55 -4.83
N LEU A 95 -3.17 4.30 -5.06
CA LEU A 95 -4.06 3.50 -4.21
C LEU A 95 -3.22 2.47 -3.45
N GLY A 96 -3.58 2.16 -2.21
CA GLY A 96 -2.89 1.16 -1.41
C GLY A 96 -3.88 0.26 -0.70
N TYR A 97 -3.70 -1.07 -0.78
CA TYR A 97 -4.56 -2.05 -0.13
C TYR A 97 -3.75 -3.19 0.48
N THR A 98 -4.28 -3.77 1.57
CA THR A 98 -3.77 -5.01 2.14
C THR A 98 -4.79 -6.14 2.01
N TYR A 99 -4.31 -7.37 1.92
CA TYR A 99 -5.17 -8.56 1.91
C TYR A 99 -5.88 -8.81 3.27
N GLY A 100 -5.32 -8.29 4.37
CA GLY A 100 -5.83 -8.50 5.73
C GLY A 100 -4.85 -8.00 6.79
N LEU A 101 -5.08 -8.40 8.05
CA LEU A 101 -4.33 -7.99 9.22
C LEU A 101 -3.77 -9.22 9.96
N SER A 102 -2.52 -9.15 10.42
CA SER A 102 -1.85 -10.24 11.14
C SER A 102 -2.47 -10.52 12.50
N ASN A 103 -3.03 -9.50 13.15
CA ASN A 103 -3.64 -9.56 14.49
C ASN A 103 -5.16 -9.41 14.46
N GLU A 104 -5.81 -9.76 13.35
CA GLU A 104 -7.24 -9.51 13.10
C GLU A 104 -8.15 -10.03 14.24
N GLN A 105 -7.80 -11.16 14.86
CA GLN A 105 -8.58 -11.74 15.94
C GLN A 105 -8.53 -10.95 17.25
N GLU A 106 -7.52 -10.09 17.41
CA GLU A 106 -7.32 -9.26 18.61
C GLU A 106 -8.00 -7.89 18.48
N LEU A 107 -8.43 -7.51 17.25
CA LEU A 107 -8.95 -6.19 16.94
C LEU A 107 -10.49 -6.16 16.99
N SER A 108 -11.02 -5.04 17.48
CA SER A 108 -12.43 -4.70 17.37
C SER A 108 -12.84 -4.39 15.93
N ASP A 109 -14.15 -4.44 15.64
CA ASP A 109 -14.66 -4.07 14.31
C ASP A 109 -14.36 -2.61 13.95
N GLU A 110 -14.31 -1.72 14.93
CA GLU A 110 -13.94 -0.31 14.77
C GLU A 110 -12.48 -0.19 14.30
N GLU A 111 -11.57 -0.88 14.97
CA GLU A 111 -10.14 -0.91 14.58
C GLU A 111 -9.95 -1.48 13.18
N LYS A 112 -10.55 -2.63 12.87
CA LYS A 112 -10.50 -3.23 11.53
C LYS A 112 -11.02 -2.28 10.45
N SER A 113 -12.05 -1.49 10.77
CA SER A 113 -12.62 -0.53 9.83
C SER A 113 -11.65 0.59 9.43
N MET A 114 -10.59 0.83 10.20
CA MET A 114 -9.55 1.83 9.88
C MET A 114 -8.51 1.31 8.88
N ALA A 115 -8.34 -0.01 8.79
CA ALA A 115 -7.42 -0.62 7.82
C ALA A 115 -7.97 -0.56 6.39
N ASN A 116 -7.07 -0.36 5.42
CA ASN A 116 -7.46 -0.35 4.02
C ASN A 116 -7.41 -1.76 3.41
N ILE A 117 -8.22 -2.67 4.00
CA ILE A 117 -8.35 -4.06 3.53
C ILE A 117 -9.01 -4.04 2.16
N TYR A 118 -8.42 -4.79 1.21
CA TYR A 118 -8.93 -4.91 -0.14
C TYR A 118 -10.32 -5.56 -0.16
N THR A 119 -11.23 -4.91 -0.86
CA THR A 119 -12.46 -5.51 -1.39
C THR A 119 -12.68 -4.98 -2.80
N GLU A 120 -13.34 -5.76 -3.66
CA GLU A 120 -13.66 -5.30 -5.03
C GLU A 120 -14.52 -4.03 -5.00
N GLU A 121 -15.45 -3.91 -4.05
CA GLU A 121 -16.33 -2.74 -3.89
C GLU A 121 -15.51 -1.49 -3.56
N LEU A 122 -14.61 -1.56 -2.57
CA LEU A 122 -13.74 -0.45 -2.19
C LEU A 122 -12.81 -0.05 -3.34
N ALA A 123 -12.12 -1.02 -3.93
CA ALA A 123 -11.20 -0.77 -5.03
C ALA A 123 -11.92 -0.15 -6.24
N LYS A 124 -13.14 -0.62 -6.57
CA LYS A 124 -13.94 -0.05 -7.66
C LYS A 124 -14.30 1.40 -7.39
N LYS A 125 -14.77 1.73 -6.18
CA LYS A 125 -15.12 3.10 -5.78
C LYS A 125 -13.91 4.04 -5.88
N ASP A 126 -12.75 3.62 -5.37
CA ASP A 126 -11.52 4.41 -5.45
C ASP A 126 -11.03 4.59 -6.88
N ILE A 127 -11.09 3.55 -7.71
CA ILE A 127 -10.69 3.62 -9.12
C ILE A 127 -11.64 4.54 -9.91
N GLU A 128 -12.94 4.48 -9.67
CA GLU A 128 -13.91 5.38 -10.33
C GLU A 128 -13.59 6.85 -9.99
N TYR A 129 -13.35 7.16 -8.72
CA TYR A 129 -12.94 8.51 -8.32
C TYR A 129 -11.58 8.92 -8.93
N ALA A 130 -10.61 7.99 -8.94
CA ALA A 130 -9.29 8.25 -9.53
C ALA A 130 -9.37 8.54 -11.03
N LYS A 131 -10.21 7.82 -11.79
CA LYS A 131 -10.42 8.07 -13.23
C LYS A 131 -10.94 9.47 -13.53
N GLU A 132 -11.79 10.01 -12.66
CA GLU A 132 -12.35 11.35 -12.85
C GLU A 132 -11.36 12.47 -12.49
N ASN A 133 -10.38 12.18 -11.60
CA ASN A 133 -9.52 13.18 -10.97
C ASN A 133 -8.03 13.05 -11.30
N SER A 134 -7.63 12.00 -12.03
CA SER A 134 -6.22 11.76 -12.40
C SER A 134 -6.05 11.30 -13.85
N ASN A 135 -4.80 11.30 -14.31
CA ASN A 135 -4.44 10.84 -15.65
C ASN A 135 -3.89 9.39 -15.62
N PHE A 136 -3.47 8.91 -14.45
CA PHE A 136 -2.79 7.64 -14.28
C PHE A 136 -3.08 7.05 -12.91
N ILE A 137 -3.26 5.73 -12.83
CA ILE A 137 -3.62 5.03 -11.59
C ILE A 137 -2.59 3.94 -11.28
N ILE A 138 -1.94 4.06 -10.13
CA ILE A 138 -1.01 3.08 -9.58
C ILE A 138 -1.65 2.44 -8.35
N VAL A 139 -1.75 1.12 -8.33
CA VAL A 139 -2.18 0.36 -7.16
C VAL A 139 -0.98 -0.30 -6.52
N MET A 140 -0.82 -0.09 -5.22
CA MET A 140 0.14 -0.78 -4.36
C MET A 140 -0.61 -1.83 -3.56
N MET A 141 -0.35 -3.10 -3.86
CA MET A 141 -1.10 -4.23 -3.30
C MET A 141 -0.22 -5.07 -2.37
N HIS A 142 -0.61 -5.17 -1.11
CA HIS A 142 0.03 -6.02 -0.12
C HIS A 142 -0.72 -7.35 -0.04
N TRP A 143 -0.17 -8.42 -0.65
CA TRP A 143 -0.87 -9.68 -0.94
C TRP A 143 0.05 -10.88 -1.09
N GLY A 144 -0.52 -12.07 -1.32
CA GLY A 144 0.22 -13.29 -1.62
C GLY A 144 0.70 -14.01 -0.35
N ASN A 145 1.64 -14.92 -0.52
CA ASN A 145 2.16 -15.78 0.56
C ASN A 145 3.63 -15.50 0.85
N VAL A 146 3.99 -15.41 2.13
CA VAL A 146 5.37 -15.15 2.55
C VAL A 146 6.32 -16.25 2.06
N ASN A 147 7.46 -15.83 1.47
CA ASN A 147 8.52 -16.67 0.91
C ASN A 147 8.11 -17.55 -0.30
N GLU A 148 6.96 -17.29 -0.92
CA GLU A 148 6.57 -17.93 -2.17
C GLU A 148 6.91 -17.03 -3.36
N SER A 149 7.56 -17.60 -4.39
CA SER A 149 7.90 -16.89 -5.62
C SER A 149 6.90 -17.14 -6.76
N THR A 150 5.87 -17.94 -6.50
CA THR A 150 4.78 -18.29 -7.44
C THR A 150 3.55 -17.47 -7.13
N VAL A 151 3.02 -16.84 -8.16
CA VAL A 151 1.79 -16.05 -8.07
C VAL A 151 0.60 -16.94 -7.72
N SER A 152 -0.14 -16.60 -6.68
CA SER A 152 -1.35 -17.32 -6.25
C SER A 152 -2.54 -17.04 -7.18
N ASP A 153 -3.57 -17.90 -7.11
CA ASP A 153 -4.83 -17.68 -7.83
C ASP A 153 -5.54 -16.41 -7.34
N GLU A 154 -5.44 -16.10 -6.05
CA GLU A 154 -6.00 -14.87 -5.48
C GLU A 154 -5.32 -13.61 -6.04
N GLN A 155 -3.97 -13.58 -6.08
CA GLN A 155 -3.23 -12.48 -6.70
C GLN A 155 -3.62 -12.29 -8.16
N ASN A 156 -3.76 -13.39 -8.93
CA ASN A 156 -4.20 -13.33 -10.32
C ASN A 156 -5.63 -12.78 -10.45
N SER A 157 -6.56 -13.20 -9.58
CA SER A 157 -7.94 -12.73 -9.57
C SER A 157 -8.03 -11.24 -9.30
N ILE A 158 -7.34 -10.76 -8.25
CA ILE A 158 -7.29 -9.34 -7.89
C ILE A 158 -6.64 -8.52 -9.01
N ALA A 159 -5.50 -8.98 -9.56
CA ALA A 159 -4.83 -8.28 -10.66
C ALA A 159 -5.76 -8.12 -11.88
N ASN A 160 -6.47 -9.20 -12.27
CA ASN A 160 -7.42 -9.16 -13.38
C ASN A 160 -8.55 -8.15 -13.11
N PHE A 161 -9.12 -8.14 -11.90
CA PHE A 161 -10.15 -7.17 -11.51
C PHE A 161 -9.63 -5.73 -11.64
N LEU A 162 -8.45 -5.42 -11.11
CA LEU A 162 -7.85 -4.09 -11.17
C LEU A 162 -7.57 -3.65 -12.61
N ILE A 163 -7.04 -4.55 -13.44
CA ILE A 163 -6.78 -4.31 -14.88
C ILE A 163 -8.07 -3.97 -15.63
N GLN A 164 -9.13 -4.76 -15.44
CA GLN A 164 -10.43 -4.56 -16.08
C GLN A 164 -11.09 -3.24 -15.64
N ASN A 165 -10.82 -2.79 -14.41
CA ASN A 165 -11.30 -1.52 -13.89
C ASN A 165 -10.43 -0.31 -14.27
N GLY A 166 -9.33 -0.50 -15.03
CA GLY A 166 -8.58 0.59 -15.67
C GLY A 166 -7.38 1.09 -14.89
N VAL A 167 -6.81 0.28 -14.00
CA VAL A 167 -5.52 0.55 -13.35
C VAL A 167 -4.39 0.47 -14.39
N ASP A 168 -3.37 1.30 -14.25
CA ASP A 168 -2.23 1.39 -15.17
C ASP A 168 -1.02 0.59 -14.71
N ILE A 169 -0.76 0.57 -13.40
CA ILE A 169 0.35 -0.17 -12.79
C ILE A 169 -0.13 -0.83 -11.51
N ILE A 170 0.25 -2.09 -11.30
CA ILE A 170 0.08 -2.81 -10.04
C ILE A 170 1.47 -3.16 -9.51
N LEU A 171 1.75 -2.75 -8.26
CA LEU A 171 2.99 -3.00 -7.54
C LEU A 171 2.68 -3.83 -6.30
N GLY A 172 3.07 -5.10 -6.31
CA GLY A 172 2.86 -6.04 -5.22
C GLY A 172 3.98 -6.02 -4.18
N SER A 173 3.61 -6.33 -2.95
CA SER A 173 4.49 -6.51 -1.79
C SER A 173 3.92 -7.60 -0.87
N HIS A 174 4.57 -7.96 0.20
CA HIS A 174 4.30 -8.98 1.21
C HIS A 174 5.08 -10.29 1.03
N PRO A 175 5.19 -10.93 -0.16
CA PRO A 175 5.89 -12.21 -0.25
C PRO A 175 7.35 -12.20 0.22
N SER A 176 7.94 -11.03 0.45
CA SER A 176 9.34 -10.82 0.84
C SER A 176 10.37 -11.25 -0.21
N VAL A 177 9.96 -12.02 -1.20
CA VAL A 177 10.74 -12.45 -2.37
C VAL A 177 10.17 -11.86 -3.64
N VAL A 178 10.98 -11.78 -4.68
CA VAL A 178 10.52 -11.27 -5.99
C VAL A 178 9.63 -12.31 -6.66
N GLU A 179 8.47 -11.88 -7.12
CA GLU A 179 7.57 -12.63 -7.99
C GLU A 179 7.60 -12.10 -9.42
N PRO A 180 6.99 -12.81 -10.40
CA PRO A 180 6.98 -12.39 -11.79
C PRO A 180 6.50 -10.96 -12.03
N MET A 181 7.12 -10.30 -13.01
CA MET A 181 6.69 -9.03 -13.56
C MET A 181 6.21 -9.24 -15.00
N LYS A 182 5.04 -8.71 -15.34
CA LYS A 182 4.42 -8.88 -16.65
C LYS A 182 3.87 -7.56 -17.19
N ILE A 183 3.85 -7.43 -18.52
CA ILE A 183 3.02 -6.45 -19.21
C ILE A 183 1.82 -7.21 -19.76
N VAL A 184 0.63 -6.81 -19.36
CA VAL A 184 -0.64 -7.41 -19.77
C VAL A 184 -1.42 -6.36 -20.55
N GLN A 185 -2.09 -6.75 -21.63
CA GLN A 185 -3.03 -5.86 -22.33
C GLN A 185 -4.44 -6.03 -21.75
N ASN A 186 -5.10 -4.89 -21.47
CA ASN A 186 -6.53 -4.92 -21.17
C ASN A 186 -7.36 -5.06 -22.46
N GLU A 187 -8.69 -5.12 -22.33
CA GLU A 187 -9.61 -5.28 -23.46
C GLU A 187 -9.56 -4.12 -24.47
N GLU A 188 -9.09 -2.94 -24.05
CA GLU A 188 -8.89 -1.75 -24.89
C GLU A 188 -7.53 -1.74 -25.61
N GLY A 189 -6.69 -2.76 -25.38
CA GLY A 189 -5.35 -2.88 -25.94
C GLY A 189 -4.29 -2.03 -25.21
N LYS A 190 -4.61 -1.46 -24.05
CA LYS A 190 -3.67 -0.70 -23.22
C LYS A 190 -2.73 -1.63 -22.47
N ASN A 191 -1.44 -1.31 -22.47
CA ASN A 191 -0.42 -2.06 -21.72
C ASN A 191 -0.44 -1.69 -20.23
N ILE A 192 -0.59 -2.67 -19.37
CA ILE A 192 -0.61 -2.55 -17.92
C ILE A 192 0.60 -3.29 -17.36
N LEU A 193 1.37 -2.63 -16.50
CA LEU A 193 2.46 -3.27 -15.79
C LEU A 193 1.94 -3.92 -14.50
N VAL A 194 2.22 -5.21 -14.33
CA VAL A 194 1.94 -5.95 -13.09
C VAL A 194 3.25 -6.52 -12.56
N ALA A 195 3.74 -6.00 -11.44
CA ALA A 195 4.78 -6.60 -10.62
C ALA A 195 4.11 -7.28 -9.42
N TYR A 196 4.03 -8.59 -9.41
CA TYR A 196 3.31 -9.32 -8.36
C TYR A 196 3.98 -9.20 -6.99
N SER A 197 5.31 -9.19 -6.93
CA SER A 197 6.06 -8.79 -5.75
C SER A 197 7.41 -8.18 -6.14
N LEU A 198 7.71 -7.02 -5.57
CA LEU A 198 9.02 -6.37 -5.73
C LEU A 198 10.09 -6.95 -4.78
N GLY A 199 9.68 -7.84 -3.85
CA GLY A 199 10.54 -8.33 -2.78
C GLY A 199 10.87 -7.26 -1.75
N ASN A 200 11.71 -7.60 -0.79
CA ASN A 200 12.17 -6.67 0.24
C ASN A 200 13.35 -5.84 -0.27
N TYR A 201 13.23 -4.51 -0.23
CA TYR A 201 14.35 -3.60 -0.49
C TYR A 201 15.27 -3.47 0.73
N ILE A 202 14.66 -3.34 1.93
CA ILE A 202 15.35 -3.38 3.22
C ILE A 202 14.53 -4.28 4.14
N SER A 203 15.18 -5.19 4.84
CA SER A 203 14.54 -6.08 5.80
C SER A 203 15.48 -6.43 6.94
N SER A 204 14.93 -6.60 8.14
CA SER A 204 15.63 -7.19 9.30
C SER A 204 15.58 -8.71 9.31
N LEU A 205 14.83 -9.34 8.41
CA LEU A 205 14.80 -10.79 8.25
C LEU A 205 16.14 -11.29 7.71
N LYS A 206 16.71 -12.28 8.41
CA LYS A 206 17.96 -12.94 8.04
C LYS A 206 17.68 -14.24 7.31
#